data_5e3f5b71d98c228a1298bbf67a2d714f
#
_entry.id   5e3f5b71d98c228a1298bbf67a2d714f
#
_cell.length_a   1.000
_cell.length_b   1.000
_cell.length_c   1.000
_cell.angle_alpha   90.00
_cell.angle_beta   90.00
_cell.angle_gamma   90.00
#
_symmetry.space_group_name_H-M   'P 1'
#
loop_
_entity.id
_entity.type
_entity.pdbx_description
1 polymer ?
#
loop_
_entity_poly.entity_id
_entity_poly.type
_entity_poly.pdbx_seq_one_letter_code
_entity_poly.pdbx_strand_id
1 'polypeptide(L)'
;MATRKQDRAEIFVEYTKSVCPVCKVVVDAQVNIRDDKVYLRKRCREHGEFEALVYGDAQAYLSSARFNKPGTLPLTFQTEVKHGCPSDCGLCPEHKQHACLGIIEVNTACNLDCPICFADSGHQPDGYSITLEQCEHMLDVFVESEGEAEVVMFSGGEPTIHKHILDFIDLAQVKPIRNVNLNTNGIRLATDKRFVAALGERNGRDGKSINIYLQFDGFEERTHREIRGKDLRERKRMALDNCAEAGLTVTLVGAVEGGLNEHELGDIVEFGLAHPAVRSVSFQPVMHSGRHVEFDPLTRLTNSDVLELIAAQRPEWFRKEDFFPVPCCFPTCRSVTYLLAEGTPGEPDFGVVPIPRLIQVEDYLDYVSNRVVPDSAIREALEKLWSASAFMGTETTEQQLRRTAEALDCADACGVNLPEALENLTDRTFMIVVQDFQDPYTLNVKQLMKCCVEEITPDGRMIPFCAYNSVGYREQVRAQQSGVQVADVVPNATELLPMVVDSPYGSKVAGAPGMSQGGNGTGTQPAVAPDATNVGSRVVK
;
A
#
# COMPACT_ATOMS: atom_id res chain seq x y z
N MET A 1 19.85 52.87 8.39
CA MET A 1 20.47 51.60 7.91
C MET A 1 19.34 50.64 7.64
N ALA A 2 19.08 50.29 6.39
CA ALA A 2 18.07 49.27 6.04
C ALA A 2 18.59 47.92 6.56
N THR A 3 17.88 47.31 7.49
CA THR A 3 18.12 45.94 7.94
C THR A 3 18.03 45.02 6.75
N ARG A 4 19.15 44.46 6.31
CA ARG A 4 19.16 43.39 5.30
C ARG A 4 18.21 42.29 5.80
N LYS A 5 17.20 41.93 4.99
CA LYS A 5 16.42 40.74 5.26
C LYS A 5 17.41 39.57 5.38
N GLN A 6 17.45 38.94 6.55
CA GLN A 6 18.20 37.71 6.70
C GLN A 6 17.52 36.64 5.83
N ASP A 7 18.30 35.87 5.09
CA ASP A 7 17.80 34.70 4.42
C ASP A 7 17.21 33.74 5.46
N ARG A 8 16.05 33.18 5.17
CA ARG A 8 15.43 32.21 6.08
C ARG A 8 16.27 30.93 6.06
N ALA A 9 16.43 30.33 7.22
CA ALA A 9 17.08 29.02 7.36
C ALA A 9 16.26 27.88 6.70
N GLU A 10 15.00 28.14 6.35
CA GLU A 10 14.08 27.17 5.79
C GLU A 10 13.50 27.67 4.47
N ILE A 11 13.32 26.75 3.51
CA ILE A 11 12.65 26.99 2.23
C ILE A 11 11.24 26.43 2.35
N PHE A 12 10.23 27.28 2.21
CA PHE A 12 8.85 26.86 2.10
C PHE A 12 8.60 26.22 0.72
N VAL A 13 8.04 25.01 0.70
CA VAL A 13 7.69 24.29 -0.52
C VAL A 13 6.20 24.47 -0.83
N GLU A 14 5.32 24.04 0.08
CA GLU A 14 3.88 24.08 -0.15
C GLU A 14 3.05 24.01 1.14
N TYR A 15 1.77 24.38 1.01
CA TYR A 15 0.74 24.11 2.02
C TYR A 15 0.04 22.78 1.70
N THR A 16 -0.34 22.09 2.76
CA THR A 16 -1.19 20.90 2.71
C THR A 16 -2.09 20.86 3.96
N LYS A 17 -2.94 19.82 4.04
CA LYS A 17 -3.62 19.43 5.27
C LYS A 17 -2.99 18.16 5.84
N SER A 18 -3.15 17.99 7.14
CA SER A 18 -2.67 16.85 7.91
C SER A 18 -3.64 16.58 9.07
N VAL A 19 -3.27 15.68 9.97
CA VAL A 19 -4.01 15.45 11.22
C VAL A 19 -3.12 15.71 12.43
N CYS A 20 -3.71 16.09 13.54
CA CYS A 20 -3.01 16.14 14.82
C CYS A 20 -2.62 14.71 15.24
N PRO A 21 -1.37 14.42 15.61
CA PRO A 21 -0.98 13.07 16.03
C PRO A 21 -1.72 12.57 17.27
N VAL A 22 -2.17 13.48 18.13
CA VAL A 22 -2.83 13.16 19.41
C VAL A 22 -4.34 12.99 19.22
N CYS A 23 -5.04 14.03 18.73
CA CYS A 23 -6.51 14.04 18.69
C CYS A 23 -7.11 13.75 17.30
N LYS A 24 -6.28 13.51 16.30
CA LYS A 24 -6.67 13.19 14.91
C LYS A 24 -7.46 14.27 14.17
N VAL A 25 -7.73 15.41 14.79
CA VAL A 25 -8.39 16.57 14.13
C VAL A 25 -7.55 17.01 12.94
N VAL A 26 -8.24 17.37 11.85
CA VAL A 26 -7.61 17.90 10.64
C VAL A 26 -7.02 19.28 10.91
N VAL A 27 -5.78 19.48 10.52
CA VAL A 27 -5.02 20.73 10.70
C VAL A 27 -4.31 21.13 9.42
N ASP A 28 -4.07 22.44 9.26
CA ASP A 28 -3.20 22.92 8.19
C ASP A 28 -1.75 22.56 8.47
N ALA A 29 -1.00 22.26 7.41
CA ALA A 29 0.40 21.88 7.49
C ALA A 29 1.23 22.56 6.39
N GLN A 30 2.53 22.65 6.63
CA GLN A 30 3.50 23.20 5.73
C GLN A 30 4.58 22.16 5.44
N VAL A 31 4.97 22.04 4.18
CA VAL A 31 6.15 21.29 3.76
C VAL A 31 7.30 22.29 3.62
N ASN A 32 8.38 22.06 4.33
CA ASN A 32 9.56 22.93 4.36
C ASN A 32 10.84 22.12 4.14
N ILE A 33 11.84 22.74 3.50
CA ILE A 33 13.18 22.19 3.36
C ILE A 33 14.09 22.91 4.35
N ARG A 34 14.88 22.14 5.09
CA ARG A 34 15.93 22.60 6.01
C ARG A 34 17.06 21.57 6.00
N ASP A 35 18.31 22.04 5.92
CA ASP A 35 19.50 21.20 5.94
C ASP A 35 19.42 19.99 4.95
N ASP A 36 18.99 20.29 3.72
CA ASP A 36 18.80 19.33 2.62
C ASP A 36 17.80 18.20 2.89
N LYS A 37 16.92 18.37 3.88
CA LYS A 37 15.86 17.44 4.27
C LYS A 37 14.50 18.11 4.20
N VAL A 38 13.43 17.30 4.05
CA VAL A 38 12.05 17.77 3.93
C VAL A 38 11.27 17.45 5.20
N TYR A 39 10.63 18.47 5.75
CA TYR A 39 9.86 18.39 6.99
C TYR A 39 8.40 18.79 6.77
N LEU A 40 7.51 18.12 7.47
CA LEU A 40 6.10 18.49 7.60
C LEU A 40 5.90 19.16 8.96
N ARG A 41 5.50 20.43 8.95
CA ARG A 41 5.17 21.19 10.18
C ARG A 41 3.69 21.49 10.24
N LYS A 42 3.09 21.29 11.41
CA LYS A 42 1.67 21.52 11.66
C LYS A 42 1.40 21.97 13.09
N ARG A 43 0.25 22.57 13.31
CA ARG A 43 -0.13 23.08 14.64
C ARG A 43 -1.59 22.71 14.95
N CYS A 44 -1.77 22.01 16.06
CA CYS A 44 -3.07 21.80 16.67
C CYS A 44 -3.35 22.89 17.71
N ARG A 45 -4.60 23.35 17.80
CA ARG A 45 -4.98 24.36 18.78
C ARG A 45 -4.84 23.88 20.22
N GLU A 46 -5.10 22.60 20.47
CA GLU A 46 -5.09 21.99 21.80
C GLU A 46 -3.73 21.38 22.15
N HIS A 47 -3.02 20.79 21.16
CA HIS A 47 -1.82 20.00 21.40
C HIS A 47 -0.52 20.66 20.94
N GLY A 48 -0.58 21.89 20.42
CA GLY A 48 0.61 22.68 20.06
C GLY A 48 1.18 22.33 18.69
N GLU A 49 2.49 22.50 18.54
CA GLU A 49 3.22 22.35 17.28
C GLU A 49 3.84 20.95 17.16
N PHE A 50 3.82 20.42 15.95
CA PHE A 50 4.45 19.16 15.57
C PHE A 50 5.26 19.36 14.31
N GLU A 51 6.40 18.71 14.24
CA GLU A 51 7.25 18.63 13.07
C GLU A 51 7.74 17.18 12.89
N ALA A 52 7.80 16.70 11.65
CA ALA A 52 8.30 15.38 11.34
C ALA A 52 9.15 15.42 10.07
N LEU A 53 10.19 14.59 10.01
CA LEU A 53 10.96 14.31 8.80
C LEU A 53 10.08 13.47 7.87
N VAL A 54 9.86 13.93 6.61
CA VAL A 54 9.07 13.23 5.62
C VAL A 54 9.89 12.74 4.43
N TYR A 55 11.08 13.32 4.22
CA TYR A 55 12.00 12.85 3.18
C TYR A 55 13.44 13.27 3.50
N GLY A 56 14.38 12.33 3.40
CA GLY A 56 15.79 12.56 3.80
C GLY A 56 16.65 13.32 2.78
N ASP A 57 16.16 13.51 1.54
CA ASP A 57 16.86 14.14 0.43
C ASP A 57 15.96 15.14 -0.29
N ALA A 58 16.19 16.42 -0.07
CA ALA A 58 15.37 17.49 -0.65
C ALA A 58 15.46 17.56 -2.17
N GLN A 59 16.61 17.25 -2.76
CA GLN A 59 16.79 17.27 -4.21
C GLN A 59 15.99 16.14 -4.88
N ALA A 60 16.05 14.93 -4.32
CA ALA A 60 15.26 13.80 -4.78
C ALA A 60 13.76 14.06 -4.58
N TYR A 61 13.35 14.67 -3.47
CA TYR A 61 11.96 15.09 -3.23
C TYR A 61 11.45 16.04 -4.33
N LEU A 62 12.20 17.09 -4.63
CA LEU A 62 11.81 18.08 -5.65
C LEU A 62 11.78 17.47 -7.06
N SER A 63 12.79 16.66 -7.40
CA SER A 63 12.88 16.00 -8.71
C SER A 63 11.81 14.93 -8.90
N SER A 64 11.33 14.30 -7.84
CA SER A 64 10.26 13.30 -7.91
C SER A 64 8.93 13.85 -8.43
N ALA A 65 8.72 15.17 -8.33
CA ALA A 65 7.48 15.83 -8.77
C ALA A 65 7.16 15.58 -10.27
N ARG A 66 8.16 15.34 -11.12
CA ARG A 66 7.97 14.98 -12.54
C ARG A 66 7.27 13.64 -12.75
N PHE A 67 7.36 12.74 -11.77
CA PHE A 67 6.66 11.45 -11.76
C PHE A 67 5.20 11.56 -11.28
N ASN A 68 4.77 12.72 -10.80
CA ASN A 68 3.40 12.92 -10.34
C ASN A 68 2.44 13.08 -11.53
N LYS A 69 2.04 11.99 -12.13
CA LYS A 69 1.15 11.94 -13.30
C LYS A 69 -0.32 11.76 -12.87
N PRO A 70 -1.28 12.21 -13.68
CA PRO A 70 -2.70 11.90 -13.45
C PRO A 70 -2.91 10.39 -13.38
N GLY A 71 -3.66 9.93 -12.37
CA GLY A 71 -4.06 8.54 -12.27
C GLY A 71 -5.38 8.25 -12.99
N THR A 72 -5.69 6.97 -13.17
CA THR A 72 -7.02 6.51 -13.57
C THR A 72 -7.96 6.64 -12.37
N LEU A 73 -9.19 7.05 -12.58
CA LEU A 73 -10.18 7.16 -11.52
C LEU A 73 -10.92 5.82 -11.34
N PRO A 74 -11.39 5.51 -10.13
CA PRO A 74 -12.26 4.36 -9.90
C PRO A 74 -13.58 4.50 -10.69
N LEU A 75 -14.21 3.38 -11.02
CA LEU A 75 -15.49 3.37 -11.74
C LEU A 75 -16.65 3.84 -10.86
N THR A 76 -16.54 3.59 -9.54
CA THR A 76 -17.55 3.98 -8.55
C THR A 76 -16.89 4.61 -7.33
N PHE A 77 -17.65 5.46 -6.64
CA PHE A 77 -17.26 6.05 -5.36
C PHE A 77 -18.22 5.56 -4.28
N GLN A 78 -17.71 5.22 -3.10
CA GLN A 78 -18.53 4.67 -2.02
C GLN A 78 -19.03 5.74 -1.06
N THR A 79 -18.40 6.93 -1.02
CA THR A 79 -18.76 8.01 -0.11
C THR A 79 -18.93 9.35 -0.84
N GLU A 80 -19.77 10.23 -0.28
CA GLU A 80 -19.93 11.61 -0.72
C GLU A 80 -18.93 12.53 -0.02
N VAL A 81 -18.58 13.63 -0.65
CA VAL A 81 -17.76 14.68 -0.02
C VAL A 81 -18.65 15.60 0.81
N LYS A 82 -18.47 15.56 2.14
CA LYS A 82 -19.17 16.42 3.10
C LYS A 82 -18.21 17.33 3.86
N HIS A 83 -17.09 16.79 4.31
CA HIS A 83 -16.09 17.47 5.14
C HIS A 83 -14.72 17.58 4.46
N GLY A 84 -14.53 16.86 3.34
CA GLY A 84 -13.29 16.80 2.58
C GLY A 84 -12.26 15.83 3.16
N CYS A 85 -11.17 15.63 2.41
CA CYS A 85 -10.12 14.68 2.79
C CYS A 85 -9.37 15.14 4.05
N PRO A 86 -9.08 14.25 5.02
CA PRO A 86 -9.26 12.79 5.04
C PRO A 86 -10.53 12.32 5.77
N SER A 87 -11.54 13.17 5.88
CA SER A 87 -12.72 12.93 6.73
C SER A 87 -13.79 12.06 6.07
N ASP A 88 -13.85 12.03 4.74
CA ASP A 88 -14.89 11.34 3.97
C ASP A 88 -14.32 10.11 3.23
N CYS A 89 -13.32 9.44 3.81
CA CYS A 89 -12.66 8.32 3.14
C CYS A 89 -13.58 7.10 2.96
N GLY A 90 -13.48 6.53 1.76
CA GLY A 90 -14.26 5.43 1.23
C GLY A 90 -14.26 5.47 -0.29
N LEU A 91 -13.18 5.94 -0.92
CA LEU A 91 -13.08 6.41 -2.30
C LEU A 91 -14.18 7.42 -2.62
N CYS A 92 -13.99 8.65 -2.16
CA CYS A 92 -14.86 9.78 -2.47
C CYS A 92 -14.42 10.47 -3.80
N PRO A 93 -15.26 11.34 -4.40
CA PRO A 93 -14.92 12.06 -5.64
C PRO A 93 -13.69 12.98 -5.58
N GLU A 94 -13.14 13.27 -4.40
CA GLU A 94 -11.85 13.97 -4.27
C GLU A 94 -10.64 13.06 -4.48
N HIS A 95 -10.83 11.74 -4.42
CA HIS A 95 -9.76 10.77 -4.67
C HIS A 95 -9.34 10.80 -6.14
N LYS A 96 -8.03 10.68 -6.43
CA LYS A 96 -7.46 10.96 -7.75
C LYS A 96 -6.79 9.75 -8.39
N GLN A 97 -6.99 8.58 -7.81
CA GLN A 97 -6.36 7.34 -8.25
C GLN A 97 -7.30 6.16 -8.01
N HIS A 98 -7.33 5.19 -8.92
CA HIS A 98 -8.02 3.92 -8.70
C HIS A 98 -7.24 3.05 -7.70
N ALA A 99 -7.90 2.04 -7.14
CA ALA A 99 -7.28 1.12 -6.21
C ALA A 99 -6.58 -0.02 -6.97
N CYS A 100 -5.28 0.01 -7.01
CA CYS A 100 -4.51 -1.09 -7.56
C CYS A 100 -4.42 -2.29 -6.58
N LEU A 101 -4.41 -2.04 -5.27
CA LEU A 101 -4.39 -3.06 -4.22
C LEU A 101 -5.56 -2.86 -3.25
N GLY A 102 -6.45 -3.84 -3.21
CA GLY A 102 -7.44 -3.94 -2.14
C GLY A 102 -6.93 -4.84 -1.02
N ILE A 103 -6.88 -4.34 0.22
CA ILE A 103 -6.51 -5.11 1.40
C ILE A 103 -7.77 -5.46 2.17
N ILE A 104 -7.88 -6.71 2.59
CA ILE A 104 -8.96 -7.22 3.43
C ILE A 104 -8.37 -7.74 4.74
N GLU A 105 -8.65 -7.05 5.84
CA GLU A 105 -8.34 -7.57 7.17
C GLU A 105 -9.37 -8.65 7.55
N VAL A 106 -8.97 -9.91 7.45
CA VAL A 106 -9.89 -11.03 7.71
C VAL A 106 -10.15 -11.27 9.20
N ASN A 107 -9.22 -10.86 10.05
CA ASN A 107 -9.33 -10.95 11.52
C ASN A 107 -8.38 -9.98 12.21
N THR A 108 -8.64 -9.69 13.48
CA THR A 108 -7.72 -8.96 14.36
C THR A 108 -6.84 -9.90 15.20
N ALA A 109 -7.18 -11.19 15.28
CA ALA A 109 -6.43 -12.18 16.03
C ALA A 109 -5.07 -12.44 15.36
N CYS A 110 -4.02 -12.60 16.18
CA CYS A 110 -2.68 -12.94 15.74
C CYS A 110 -2.05 -13.97 16.67
N ASN A 111 -1.21 -14.84 16.14
CA ASN A 111 -0.42 -15.81 16.89
C ASN A 111 0.97 -15.27 17.30
N LEU A 112 1.22 -13.98 17.05
CA LEU A 112 2.36 -13.19 17.53
C LEU A 112 1.86 -11.98 18.31
N ASP A 113 2.73 -11.47 19.19
CA ASP A 113 2.53 -10.23 19.94
C ASP A 113 3.74 -9.31 19.68
N CYS A 114 3.81 -8.79 18.45
CA CYS A 114 4.94 -8.00 17.98
C CYS A 114 5.04 -6.67 18.73
N PRO A 115 6.22 -6.28 19.24
CA PRO A 115 6.46 -4.94 19.79
C PRO A 115 6.18 -3.81 18.79
N ILE A 116 6.44 -4.07 17.50
CA ILE A 116 6.13 -3.16 16.40
C ILE A 116 5.03 -3.79 15.54
N CYS A 117 3.82 -3.20 15.57
CA CYS A 117 2.65 -3.68 14.83
C CYS A 117 1.71 -2.52 14.50
N PHE A 118 1.76 -2.03 13.25
CA PHE A 118 0.91 -0.91 12.82
C PHE A 118 -0.60 -1.19 12.97
N ALA A 119 -0.97 -2.48 12.90
CA ALA A 119 -2.35 -2.92 13.05
C ALA A 119 -2.77 -3.09 14.53
N ASP A 120 -1.85 -3.02 15.48
CA ASP A 120 -2.09 -3.31 16.90
C ASP A 120 -2.96 -4.56 17.10
N SER A 121 -2.57 -5.63 16.41
CA SER A 121 -3.29 -6.91 16.41
C SER A 121 -2.88 -7.80 17.57
N GLY A 122 -3.70 -8.80 17.89
CA GLY A 122 -3.43 -9.79 18.95
C GLY A 122 -4.53 -9.87 19.98
N HIS A 123 -4.33 -9.33 21.16
CA HIS A 123 -5.22 -9.51 22.32
C HIS A 123 -6.15 -8.32 22.58
N GLN A 124 -6.64 -7.69 21.53
CA GLN A 124 -7.55 -6.56 21.69
C GLN A 124 -8.97 -7.01 22.08
N PRO A 125 -9.65 -6.32 23.01
CA PRO A 125 -11.02 -6.65 23.41
C PRO A 125 -12.04 -6.40 22.29
N ASP A 126 -11.70 -5.57 21.32
CA ASP A 126 -12.48 -5.22 20.14
C ASP A 126 -12.18 -6.14 18.93
N GLY A 127 -11.71 -7.36 19.20
CA GLY A 127 -11.38 -8.32 18.15
C GLY A 127 -12.58 -8.79 17.33
N TYR A 128 -12.37 -8.97 16.03
CA TYR A 128 -13.36 -9.53 15.11
C TYR A 128 -12.74 -10.52 14.11
N SER A 129 -13.60 -11.29 13.46
CA SER A 129 -13.28 -12.12 12.28
C SER A 129 -14.41 -11.99 11.29
N ILE A 130 -14.11 -11.76 10.02
CA ILE A 130 -15.16 -11.62 8.99
C ILE A 130 -15.78 -12.97 8.62
N THR A 131 -17.01 -12.94 8.13
CA THR A 131 -17.71 -14.11 7.59
C THR A 131 -17.41 -14.29 6.10
N LEU A 132 -17.87 -15.42 5.53
CA LEU A 132 -17.78 -15.64 4.08
C LEU A 132 -18.58 -14.60 3.31
N GLU A 133 -19.78 -14.26 3.78
CA GLU A 133 -20.64 -13.27 3.17
C GLU A 133 -20.04 -11.86 3.22
N GLN A 134 -19.38 -11.51 4.32
CA GLN A 134 -18.66 -10.24 4.42
C GLN A 134 -17.49 -10.19 3.44
N CYS A 135 -16.70 -11.25 3.36
CA CYS A 135 -15.59 -11.33 2.41
C CYS A 135 -16.09 -11.22 0.95
N GLU A 136 -17.15 -11.94 0.60
CA GLU A 136 -17.74 -11.86 -0.74
C GLU A 136 -18.21 -10.45 -1.07
N HIS A 137 -18.91 -9.78 -0.15
CA HIS A 137 -19.32 -8.39 -0.30
C HIS A 137 -18.13 -7.43 -0.49
N MET A 138 -17.08 -7.57 0.31
CA MET A 138 -15.87 -6.74 0.20
C MET A 138 -15.19 -6.92 -1.16
N LEU A 139 -15.13 -8.16 -1.66
CA LEU A 139 -14.59 -8.45 -2.98
C LEU A 139 -15.48 -7.88 -4.11
N ASP A 140 -16.82 -7.88 -3.94
CA ASP A 140 -17.74 -7.28 -4.90
C ASP A 140 -17.58 -5.77 -4.97
N VAL A 141 -17.46 -5.08 -3.83
CA VAL A 141 -17.16 -3.64 -3.77
C VAL A 141 -15.87 -3.31 -4.53
N PHE A 142 -14.83 -4.13 -4.36
CA PHE A 142 -13.56 -3.94 -5.06
C PHE A 142 -13.73 -4.08 -6.58
N VAL A 143 -14.42 -5.12 -7.03
CA VAL A 143 -14.69 -5.34 -8.45
C VAL A 143 -15.61 -4.25 -9.04
N GLU A 144 -16.62 -3.80 -8.30
CA GLU A 144 -17.47 -2.68 -8.73
C GLU A 144 -16.70 -1.38 -8.92
N SER A 145 -15.69 -1.15 -8.08
CA SER A 145 -14.82 0.03 -8.17
C SER A 145 -13.82 -0.06 -9.33
N GLU A 146 -13.26 -1.24 -9.59
CA GLU A 146 -12.12 -1.40 -10.52
C GLU A 146 -12.49 -2.05 -11.85
N GLY A 147 -13.63 -2.76 -11.92
CA GLY A 147 -14.02 -3.60 -13.06
C GLY A 147 -13.20 -4.89 -13.11
N GLU A 148 -11.95 -4.83 -13.54
CA GLU A 148 -10.94 -5.88 -13.44
C GLU A 148 -9.89 -5.46 -12.42
N ALA A 149 -10.01 -5.95 -11.18
CA ALA A 149 -9.11 -5.59 -10.10
C ALA A 149 -7.76 -6.30 -10.23
N GLU A 150 -6.67 -5.62 -9.91
CA GLU A 150 -5.34 -6.19 -10.10
C GLU A 150 -4.94 -7.16 -8.99
N VAL A 151 -4.97 -6.71 -7.74
CA VAL A 151 -4.52 -7.52 -6.62
C VAL A 151 -5.43 -7.33 -5.41
N VAL A 152 -5.87 -8.43 -4.82
CA VAL A 152 -6.42 -8.44 -3.47
C VAL A 152 -5.42 -9.05 -2.50
N MET A 153 -5.24 -8.44 -1.33
CA MET A 153 -4.38 -8.95 -0.27
C MET A 153 -5.21 -9.31 0.96
N PHE A 154 -5.17 -10.57 1.35
CA PHE A 154 -5.70 -10.98 2.65
C PHE A 154 -4.68 -10.72 3.74
N SER A 155 -5.08 -9.93 4.74
CA SER A 155 -4.28 -9.43 5.85
C SER A 155 -5.08 -9.48 7.16
N GLY A 156 -4.68 -8.72 8.15
CA GLY A 156 -5.31 -8.63 9.46
C GLY A 156 -4.29 -8.74 10.58
N GLY A 157 -4.63 -9.48 11.64
CA GLY A 157 -3.62 -9.90 12.61
C GLY A 157 -2.70 -10.94 11.99
N GLU A 158 -3.19 -12.16 11.85
CA GLU A 158 -2.57 -13.22 11.04
C GLU A 158 -3.66 -13.95 10.25
N PRO A 159 -3.75 -13.72 8.94
CA PRO A 159 -4.83 -14.28 8.13
C PRO A 159 -4.78 -15.80 8.03
N THR A 160 -3.60 -16.41 8.12
CA THR A 160 -3.48 -17.87 7.98
C THR A 160 -4.12 -18.65 9.13
N ILE A 161 -4.37 -18.04 10.30
CA ILE A 161 -5.10 -18.69 11.39
C ILE A 161 -6.63 -18.61 11.23
N HIS A 162 -7.13 -17.82 10.27
CA HIS A 162 -8.56 -17.75 9.99
C HIS A 162 -9.06 -19.09 9.41
N LYS A 163 -10.17 -19.60 9.94
CA LYS A 163 -10.70 -20.92 9.54
C LYS A 163 -11.12 -21.01 8.06
N HIS A 164 -11.53 -19.88 7.46
CA HIS A 164 -12.01 -19.78 6.08
C HIS A 164 -10.99 -19.15 5.13
N ILE A 165 -9.69 -19.07 5.49
CA ILE A 165 -8.72 -18.37 4.63
C ILE A 165 -8.62 -18.98 3.22
N LEU A 166 -8.71 -20.33 3.09
CA LEU A 166 -8.70 -20.98 1.79
C LEU A 166 -9.99 -20.71 1.01
N ASP A 167 -11.13 -20.64 1.69
CA ASP A 167 -12.41 -20.29 1.08
C ASP A 167 -12.40 -18.84 0.58
N PHE A 168 -11.78 -17.90 1.30
CA PHE A 168 -11.60 -16.51 0.88
C PHE A 168 -10.75 -16.41 -0.39
N ILE A 169 -9.68 -17.20 -0.48
CA ILE A 169 -8.85 -17.27 -1.67
C ILE A 169 -9.66 -17.82 -2.85
N ASP A 170 -10.43 -18.90 -2.64
CA ASP A 170 -11.30 -19.47 -3.67
C ASP A 170 -12.35 -18.44 -4.14
N LEU A 171 -12.97 -17.66 -3.24
CA LEU A 171 -13.89 -16.57 -3.57
C LEU A 171 -13.21 -15.48 -4.42
N ALA A 172 -11.99 -15.08 -4.09
CA ALA A 172 -11.25 -14.09 -4.86
C ALA A 172 -10.90 -14.60 -6.27
N GLN A 173 -10.54 -15.89 -6.38
CA GLN A 173 -10.16 -16.48 -7.66
C GLN A 173 -11.32 -16.64 -8.66
N VAL A 174 -12.57 -16.71 -8.23
CA VAL A 174 -13.73 -16.76 -9.15
C VAL A 174 -14.20 -15.38 -9.60
N LYS A 175 -13.72 -14.30 -8.99
CA LYS A 175 -14.05 -12.92 -9.38
C LYS A 175 -13.03 -12.37 -10.38
N PRO A 176 -13.29 -11.28 -11.11
CA PRO A 176 -12.34 -10.66 -12.04
C PRO A 176 -11.22 -9.90 -11.27
N ILE A 177 -10.47 -10.65 -10.47
CA ILE A 177 -9.29 -10.21 -9.74
C ILE A 177 -8.12 -11.02 -10.27
N ARG A 178 -7.03 -10.35 -10.66
CA ARG A 178 -5.91 -11.03 -11.35
C ARG A 178 -5.07 -11.88 -10.40
N ASN A 179 -4.76 -11.33 -9.23
CA ASN A 179 -3.82 -11.96 -8.30
C ASN A 179 -4.30 -11.87 -6.85
N VAL A 180 -3.89 -12.85 -6.05
CA VAL A 180 -4.16 -12.91 -4.61
C VAL A 180 -2.85 -12.87 -3.84
N ASN A 181 -2.69 -11.92 -2.93
CA ASN A 181 -1.59 -11.85 -2.00
C ASN A 181 -2.04 -12.32 -0.60
N LEU A 182 -1.19 -13.08 0.07
CA LEU A 182 -1.40 -13.53 1.45
C LEU A 182 -0.31 -12.93 2.35
N ASN A 183 -0.67 -11.89 3.12
CA ASN A 183 0.24 -11.23 4.06
C ASN A 183 0.34 -12.02 5.35
N THR A 184 1.50 -12.61 5.64
CA THR A 184 1.64 -13.54 6.76
C THR A 184 2.97 -13.42 7.48
N ASN A 185 2.96 -13.74 8.78
CA ASN A 185 4.16 -13.91 9.57
C ASN A 185 4.91 -15.23 9.28
N GLY A 186 4.32 -16.14 8.49
CA GLY A 186 4.93 -17.38 8.02
C GLY A 186 4.95 -18.54 9.02
N ILE A 187 4.46 -18.39 10.24
CA ILE A 187 4.51 -19.48 11.25
C ILE A 187 3.73 -20.71 10.76
N ARG A 188 2.52 -20.52 10.24
CA ARG A 188 1.74 -21.64 9.71
C ARG A 188 2.36 -22.25 8.46
N LEU A 189 2.95 -21.42 7.59
CA LEU A 189 3.67 -21.92 6.41
C LEU A 189 4.86 -22.81 6.80
N ALA A 190 5.55 -22.49 7.89
CA ALA A 190 6.66 -23.30 8.40
C ALA A 190 6.22 -24.64 9.00
N THR A 191 5.01 -24.71 9.59
CA THR A 191 4.60 -25.83 10.44
C THR A 191 3.51 -26.72 9.86
N ASP A 192 2.73 -26.23 8.90
CA ASP A 192 1.58 -26.92 8.31
C ASP A 192 1.78 -27.12 6.79
N LYS A 193 2.55 -28.17 6.43
CA LYS A 193 2.80 -28.52 5.02
C LYS A 193 1.50 -28.82 4.24
N ARG A 194 0.42 -29.28 4.91
CA ARG A 194 -0.87 -29.51 4.23
C ARG A 194 -1.51 -28.21 3.78
N PHE A 195 -1.42 -27.18 4.63
CA PHE A 195 -1.90 -25.86 4.28
C PHE A 195 -1.11 -25.26 3.11
N VAL A 196 0.21 -25.39 3.12
CA VAL A 196 1.08 -24.92 2.03
C VAL A 196 0.77 -25.66 0.71
N ALA A 197 0.61 -26.98 0.76
CA ALA A 197 0.20 -27.77 -0.41
C ALA A 197 -1.16 -27.33 -0.95
N ALA A 198 -2.13 -27.05 -0.07
CA ALA A 198 -3.45 -26.54 -0.48
C ALA A 198 -3.40 -25.15 -1.13
N LEU A 199 -2.44 -24.31 -0.76
CA LEU A 199 -2.16 -23.03 -1.45
C LEU A 199 -1.52 -23.30 -2.83
N GLY A 200 -0.55 -24.22 -2.91
CA GLY A 200 0.09 -24.61 -4.16
C GLY A 200 -0.89 -25.17 -5.20
N GLU A 201 -1.88 -25.99 -4.76
CA GLU A 201 -2.96 -26.51 -5.61
C GLU A 201 -3.86 -25.41 -6.20
N ARG A 202 -3.95 -24.27 -5.55
CA ARG A 202 -4.73 -23.09 -5.97
C ARG A 202 -3.92 -22.15 -6.84
N ASN A 203 -2.60 -22.19 -6.72
CA ASN A 203 -1.72 -21.29 -7.46
C ASN A 203 -1.79 -21.59 -8.97
N GLY A 204 -1.92 -20.55 -9.79
CA GLY A 204 -2.06 -20.67 -11.25
C GLY A 204 -3.44 -21.09 -11.75
N ARG A 205 -4.43 -21.32 -10.86
CA ARG A 205 -5.79 -21.67 -11.25
C ARG A 205 -6.41 -20.52 -12.07
N ASP A 206 -6.91 -20.85 -13.26
CA ASP A 206 -7.46 -19.87 -14.21
C ASP A 206 -6.51 -18.72 -14.56
N GLY A 207 -5.19 -18.97 -14.53
CA GLY A 207 -4.14 -17.99 -14.79
C GLY A 207 -3.91 -17.00 -13.63
N LYS A 208 -4.47 -17.26 -12.45
CA LYS A 208 -4.36 -16.38 -11.28
C LYS A 208 -3.30 -16.90 -10.30
N SER A 209 -2.37 -16.03 -9.94
CA SER A 209 -1.30 -16.40 -9.00
C SER A 209 -1.68 -16.13 -7.55
N ILE A 210 -1.07 -16.91 -6.65
CA ILE A 210 -1.06 -16.66 -5.22
C ILE A 210 0.38 -16.31 -4.84
N ASN A 211 0.57 -15.09 -4.33
CA ASN A 211 1.86 -14.64 -3.84
C ASN A 211 1.86 -14.55 -2.32
N ILE A 212 2.89 -15.06 -1.70
CA ILE A 212 3.11 -14.98 -0.26
C ILE A 212 3.88 -13.70 0.08
N TYR A 213 3.24 -12.79 0.78
CA TYR A 213 3.82 -11.57 1.29
C TYR A 213 4.36 -11.84 2.69
N LEU A 214 5.60 -12.36 2.75
CA LEU A 214 6.19 -12.92 3.96
C LEU A 214 6.97 -11.86 4.73
N GLN A 215 6.57 -11.60 5.95
CA GLN A 215 7.34 -10.76 6.88
C GLN A 215 8.76 -11.32 7.07
N PHE A 216 9.79 -10.54 6.73
CA PHE A 216 11.19 -10.93 6.80
C PHE A 216 12.08 -9.71 7.08
N ASP A 217 12.45 -9.49 8.34
CA ASP A 217 13.03 -8.23 8.79
C ASP A 217 14.56 -8.25 8.83
N GLY A 218 15.20 -9.43 8.74
CA GLY A 218 16.66 -9.59 8.78
C GLY A 218 17.09 -10.99 9.22
N PHE A 219 18.39 -11.11 9.52
CA PHE A 219 19.04 -12.37 9.91
C PHE A 219 19.48 -12.39 11.38
N GLU A 220 19.52 -11.23 12.04
CA GLU A 220 19.94 -11.15 13.42
C GLU A 220 18.82 -11.53 14.39
N GLU A 221 19.17 -12.25 15.46
CA GLU A 221 18.22 -12.58 16.54
C GLU A 221 17.63 -11.33 17.18
N ARG A 222 18.46 -10.29 17.34
CA ARG A 222 18.06 -9.00 17.91
C ARG A 222 16.94 -8.38 17.08
N THR A 223 17.08 -8.32 15.77
CA THR A 223 16.08 -7.79 14.82
C THR A 223 14.73 -8.48 15.03
N HIS A 224 14.72 -9.82 15.06
CA HIS A 224 13.49 -10.58 15.25
C HIS A 224 12.85 -10.34 16.62
N ARG A 225 13.65 -10.26 17.69
CA ARG A 225 13.13 -10.05 19.04
C ARG A 225 12.58 -8.64 19.23
N GLU A 226 13.24 -7.63 18.73
CA GLU A 226 12.82 -6.23 18.89
C GLU A 226 11.63 -5.88 18.00
N ILE A 227 11.52 -6.42 16.79
CA ILE A 227 10.39 -6.15 15.88
C ILE A 227 9.24 -7.13 16.16
N ARG A 228 9.51 -8.45 16.32
CA ARG A 228 8.48 -9.49 16.36
C ARG A 228 8.25 -10.12 17.73
N GLY A 229 9.06 -9.77 18.73
CA GLY A 229 8.99 -10.30 20.09
C GLY A 229 9.57 -11.70 20.26
N LYS A 230 9.96 -12.37 19.18
CA LYS A 230 10.49 -13.76 19.19
C LYS A 230 11.51 -13.94 18.09
N ASP A 231 12.47 -14.86 18.32
CA ASP A 231 13.35 -15.32 17.24
C ASP A 231 12.57 -16.21 16.27
N LEU A 232 12.43 -15.75 15.03
CA LEU A 232 11.67 -16.44 13.99
C LEU A 232 12.55 -16.89 12.81
N ARG A 233 13.87 -16.74 12.88
CA ARG A 233 14.81 -17.02 11.78
C ARG A 233 14.62 -18.41 11.19
N GLU A 234 14.57 -19.44 12.02
CA GLU A 234 14.35 -20.81 11.57
C GLU A 234 12.96 -20.99 10.94
N ARG A 235 11.93 -20.38 11.55
CA ARG A 235 10.56 -20.45 11.02
C ARG A 235 10.45 -19.79 9.65
N LYS A 236 11.14 -18.65 9.45
CA LYS A 236 11.17 -17.97 8.15
C LYS A 236 11.81 -18.85 7.07
N ARG A 237 12.95 -19.46 7.38
CA ARG A 237 13.61 -20.39 6.47
C ARG A 237 12.71 -21.57 6.10
N MET A 238 12.12 -22.24 7.10
CA MET A 238 11.19 -23.36 6.87
C MET A 238 9.97 -22.95 6.02
N ALA A 239 9.43 -21.75 6.24
CA ALA A 239 8.32 -21.24 5.45
C ALA A 239 8.71 -21.02 3.98
N LEU A 240 9.89 -20.47 3.74
CA LEU A 240 10.44 -20.27 2.39
C LEU A 240 10.68 -21.60 1.67
N ASP A 241 11.32 -22.57 2.34
CA ASP A 241 11.57 -23.90 1.79
C ASP A 241 10.24 -24.60 1.42
N ASN A 242 9.24 -24.55 2.30
CA ASN A 242 7.93 -25.13 2.04
C ASN A 242 7.18 -24.40 0.89
N CYS A 243 7.32 -23.08 0.75
CA CYS A 243 6.78 -22.34 -0.39
C CYS A 243 7.45 -22.74 -1.70
N ALA A 244 8.79 -22.93 -1.70
CA ALA A 244 9.52 -23.41 -2.86
C ALA A 244 9.08 -24.81 -3.29
N GLU A 245 8.93 -25.74 -2.33
CA GLU A 245 8.42 -27.11 -2.58
C GLU A 245 7.01 -27.10 -3.22
N ALA A 246 6.17 -26.12 -2.84
CA ALA A 246 4.80 -25.99 -3.34
C ALA A 246 4.66 -25.12 -4.60
N GLY A 247 5.75 -24.61 -5.17
CA GLY A 247 5.73 -23.74 -6.34
C GLY A 247 5.08 -22.37 -6.11
N LEU A 248 5.08 -21.89 -4.86
CA LEU A 248 4.55 -20.57 -4.50
C LEU A 248 5.64 -19.51 -4.64
N THR A 249 5.24 -18.32 -5.10
CA THR A 249 6.12 -17.15 -5.14
C THR A 249 6.04 -16.37 -3.83
N VAL A 250 7.18 -15.78 -3.44
CA VAL A 250 7.32 -15.05 -2.18
C VAL A 250 7.87 -13.65 -2.42
N THR A 251 7.28 -12.67 -1.77
CA THR A 251 7.86 -11.35 -1.52
C THR A 251 8.36 -11.31 -0.10
N LEU A 252 9.65 -11.03 0.10
CA LEU A 252 10.19 -10.74 1.44
C LEU A 252 9.81 -9.31 1.84
N VAL A 253 9.27 -9.15 3.04
CA VAL A 253 8.80 -7.85 3.54
C VAL A 253 9.53 -7.49 4.82
N GLY A 254 10.42 -6.52 4.73
CA GLY A 254 11.18 -6.03 5.87
C GLY A 254 10.60 -4.73 6.42
N ALA A 255 10.20 -4.73 7.69
CA ALA A 255 10.03 -3.50 8.44
C ALA A 255 11.41 -2.96 8.79
N VAL A 256 11.72 -1.72 8.39
CA VAL A 256 13.05 -1.12 8.57
C VAL A 256 12.99 -0.06 9.66
N GLU A 257 13.70 -0.30 10.75
CA GLU A 257 13.80 0.63 11.89
C GLU A 257 15.23 1.12 12.07
N GLY A 258 15.39 2.43 12.22
CA GLY A 258 16.70 3.06 12.40
C GLY A 258 17.40 2.62 13.68
N GLY A 259 18.70 2.29 13.59
CA GLY A 259 19.49 1.75 14.71
C GLY A 259 19.23 0.29 15.03
N LEU A 260 18.42 -0.39 14.22
CA LEU A 260 18.07 -1.79 14.46
C LEU A 260 18.49 -2.73 13.32
N ASN A 261 17.92 -2.58 12.13
CA ASN A 261 18.14 -3.51 11.02
C ASN A 261 18.43 -2.86 9.66
N GLU A 262 18.63 -1.57 9.62
CA GLU A 262 18.96 -0.84 8.40
C GLU A 262 20.28 -1.29 7.74
N HIS A 263 21.13 -2.00 8.48
CA HIS A 263 22.38 -2.56 7.96
C HIS A 263 22.22 -3.91 7.25
N GLU A 264 21.07 -4.56 7.35
CA GLU A 264 20.81 -5.89 6.78
C GLU A 264 20.15 -5.86 5.38
N LEU A 265 19.87 -4.67 4.82
CA LEU A 265 19.07 -4.53 3.60
C LEU A 265 19.72 -5.19 2.38
N GLY A 266 21.02 -4.99 2.20
CA GLY A 266 21.79 -5.60 1.12
C GLY A 266 21.81 -7.13 1.22
N ASP A 267 21.96 -7.66 2.42
CA ASP A 267 21.98 -9.11 2.68
C ASP A 267 20.61 -9.74 2.40
N ILE A 268 19.52 -9.04 2.72
CA ILE A 268 18.15 -9.48 2.40
C ILE A 268 17.93 -9.54 0.89
N VAL A 269 18.43 -8.54 0.13
CA VAL A 269 18.36 -8.56 -1.34
C VAL A 269 19.15 -9.73 -1.92
N GLU A 270 20.38 -9.93 -1.48
CA GLU A 270 21.24 -11.03 -1.95
C GLU A 270 20.60 -12.39 -1.65
N PHE A 271 20.11 -12.59 -0.43
CA PHE A 271 19.38 -13.79 -0.04
C PHE A 271 18.14 -14.02 -0.91
N GLY A 272 17.37 -12.96 -1.17
CA GLY A 272 16.18 -13.03 -2.02
C GLY A 272 16.51 -13.46 -3.46
N LEU A 273 17.58 -12.89 -4.03
CA LEU A 273 18.06 -13.26 -5.36
C LEU A 273 18.50 -14.74 -5.43
N ALA A 274 19.09 -15.26 -4.34
CA ALA A 274 19.54 -16.64 -4.26
C ALA A 274 18.42 -17.65 -4.05
N HIS A 275 17.30 -17.26 -3.43
CA HIS A 275 16.26 -18.21 -3.01
C HIS A 275 15.24 -18.49 -4.13
N PRO A 276 14.96 -19.77 -4.49
CA PRO A 276 14.14 -20.13 -5.65
C PRO A 276 12.66 -19.67 -5.56
N ALA A 277 12.09 -19.50 -4.37
CA ALA A 277 10.72 -19.03 -4.22
C ALA A 277 10.61 -17.50 -4.26
N VAL A 278 11.68 -16.76 -3.96
CA VAL A 278 11.62 -15.29 -3.82
C VAL A 278 11.68 -14.62 -5.18
N ARG A 279 10.77 -13.68 -5.42
CA ARG A 279 10.71 -12.89 -6.66
C ARG A 279 10.84 -11.39 -6.40
N SER A 280 10.69 -10.96 -5.16
CA SER A 280 10.80 -9.55 -4.81
C SER A 280 11.11 -9.35 -3.34
N VAL A 281 11.62 -8.16 -3.03
CA VAL A 281 11.80 -7.65 -1.67
C VAL A 281 11.06 -6.32 -1.54
N SER A 282 10.38 -6.12 -0.41
CA SER A 282 9.76 -4.86 -0.03
C SER A 282 10.33 -4.37 1.28
N PHE A 283 10.96 -3.24 1.25
CA PHE A 283 11.38 -2.53 2.46
C PHE A 283 10.37 -1.47 2.84
N GLN A 284 9.99 -1.46 4.10
CA GLN A 284 9.01 -0.54 4.65
C GLN A 284 9.61 0.15 5.88
N PRO A 285 10.07 1.42 5.77
CA PRO A 285 10.36 2.21 6.97
C PRO A 285 9.19 2.10 7.95
N VAL A 286 9.51 1.92 9.24
CA VAL A 286 8.48 1.68 10.25
C VAL A 286 7.50 2.85 10.31
N MET A 287 6.23 2.52 10.16
CA MET A 287 5.10 3.43 10.31
C MET A 287 4.72 3.51 11.79
N HIS A 288 4.72 4.71 12.37
CA HIS A 288 4.45 4.93 13.78
C HIS A 288 2.95 5.09 14.05
N SER A 289 2.22 4.02 13.77
CA SER A 289 0.80 3.83 14.08
C SER A 289 0.61 2.51 14.80
N GLY A 290 -0.49 2.36 15.52
CA GLY A 290 -0.76 1.18 16.32
C GLY A 290 0.26 1.02 17.46
N ARG A 291 0.85 -0.18 17.58
CA ARG A 291 1.86 -0.50 18.57
C ARG A 291 3.25 -0.30 17.99
N HIS A 292 4.04 0.56 18.59
CA HIS A 292 5.40 0.89 18.18
C HIS A 292 6.27 1.28 19.39
N VAL A 293 7.59 1.24 19.20
CA VAL A 293 8.54 1.75 20.18
C VAL A 293 8.53 3.28 20.22
N GLU A 294 9.08 3.85 21.30
CA GLU A 294 9.30 5.30 21.37
C GLU A 294 10.26 5.74 20.26
N PHE A 295 9.93 6.83 19.56
CA PHE A 295 10.69 7.34 18.44
C PHE A 295 10.69 8.87 18.43
N ASP A 296 11.66 9.45 17.72
CA ASP A 296 11.70 10.88 17.41
C ASP A 296 11.25 11.11 15.95
N PRO A 297 10.11 11.81 15.71
CA PRO A 297 9.62 12.09 14.35
C PRO A 297 10.63 12.82 13.46
N LEU A 298 11.65 13.46 14.03
CA LEU A 298 12.69 14.20 13.29
C LEU A 298 13.84 13.31 12.80
N THR A 299 13.96 12.08 13.31
CA THR A 299 15.10 11.18 13.01
C THR A 299 14.68 9.85 12.40
N ARG A 300 13.38 9.67 12.04
CA ARG A 300 12.89 8.46 11.40
C ARG A 300 13.60 8.18 10.06
N LEU A 301 13.65 6.92 9.65
CA LEU A 301 14.04 6.56 8.29
C LEU A 301 12.93 6.92 7.30
N THR A 302 13.32 7.37 6.12
CA THR A 302 12.43 7.70 5.01
C THR A 302 12.71 6.83 3.80
N ASN A 303 11.86 6.91 2.78
CA ASN A 303 12.07 6.23 1.50
C ASN A 303 13.49 6.48 0.95
N SER A 304 13.93 7.74 0.88
CA SER A 304 15.24 8.10 0.33
C SER A 304 16.43 7.54 1.13
N ASP A 305 16.30 7.45 2.46
CA ASP A 305 17.35 6.89 3.31
C ASP A 305 17.53 5.39 3.03
N VAL A 306 16.43 4.65 2.86
CA VAL A 306 16.48 3.22 2.53
C VAL A 306 17.09 2.97 1.16
N LEU A 307 16.76 3.80 0.14
CA LEU A 307 17.38 3.70 -1.19
C LEU A 307 18.90 3.90 -1.12
N GLU A 308 19.36 4.89 -0.36
CA GLU A 308 20.78 5.16 -0.17
C GLU A 308 21.48 4.03 0.57
N LEU A 309 20.86 3.47 1.61
CA LEU A 309 21.38 2.32 2.35
C LEU A 309 21.53 1.07 1.48
N ILE A 310 20.55 0.74 0.63
CA ILE A 310 20.63 -0.39 -0.31
C ILE A 310 21.82 -0.18 -1.27
N ALA A 311 21.93 1.00 -1.87
CA ALA A 311 23.00 1.33 -2.79
C ALA A 311 24.38 1.31 -2.11
N ALA A 312 24.48 1.78 -0.88
CA ALA A 312 25.73 1.77 -0.12
C ALA A 312 26.17 0.36 0.31
N GLN A 313 25.21 -0.55 0.59
CA GLN A 313 25.49 -1.93 1.01
C GLN A 313 25.82 -2.86 -0.15
N ARG A 314 25.35 -2.56 -1.36
CA ARG A 314 25.64 -3.34 -2.60
C ARG A 314 26.00 -2.40 -3.76
N PRO A 315 27.12 -1.64 -3.64
CA PRO A 315 27.51 -0.65 -4.65
C PRO A 315 27.91 -1.27 -6.00
N GLU A 316 28.24 -2.56 -6.02
CA GLU A 316 28.49 -3.32 -7.22
C GLU A 316 27.22 -3.54 -8.05
N TRP A 317 26.03 -3.59 -7.41
CA TRP A 317 24.75 -3.81 -8.05
C TRP A 317 23.93 -2.55 -8.25
N PHE A 318 23.92 -1.64 -7.25
CA PHE A 318 23.00 -0.53 -7.19
C PHE A 318 23.66 0.84 -7.10
N ARG A 319 22.95 1.80 -7.69
CA ARG A 319 23.06 3.23 -7.42
C ARG A 319 21.68 3.73 -7.00
N LYS A 320 21.61 4.84 -6.30
CA LYS A 320 20.34 5.45 -5.90
C LYS A 320 19.44 5.76 -7.12
N GLU A 321 20.04 6.16 -8.23
CA GLU A 321 19.38 6.52 -9.47
C GLU A 321 18.75 5.33 -10.22
N ASP A 322 19.08 4.10 -9.83
CA ASP A 322 18.43 2.90 -10.37
C ASP A 322 17.00 2.70 -9.86
N PHE A 323 16.61 3.46 -8.84
CA PHE A 323 15.27 3.42 -8.28
C PHE A 323 14.47 4.63 -8.77
N PHE A 324 13.25 4.40 -9.17
CA PHE A 324 12.35 5.45 -9.63
C PHE A 324 11.02 5.44 -8.89
N PRO A 325 10.38 6.62 -8.73
CA PRO A 325 9.06 6.72 -8.13
C PRO A 325 8.00 6.01 -8.97
N VAL A 326 7.09 5.30 -8.30
CA VAL A 326 5.94 4.66 -8.95
C VAL A 326 4.88 5.72 -9.30
N PRO A 327 4.53 5.92 -10.59
CA PRO A 327 3.68 7.04 -10.99
C PRO A 327 2.21 6.94 -10.60
N CYS A 328 1.70 5.74 -10.33
CA CYS A 328 0.29 5.55 -9.93
C CYS A 328 -0.01 6.06 -8.52
N CYS A 329 0.99 6.16 -7.64
CA CYS A 329 0.84 6.77 -6.32
C CYS A 329 1.55 8.13 -6.25
N PHE A 330 1.56 8.76 -5.09
CA PHE A 330 2.32 9.99 -4.91
C PHE A 330 3.82 9.68 -4.97
N PRO A 331 4.65 10.45 -5.71
CA PRO A 331 6.02 10.05 -6.05
C PRO A 331 6.96 9.77 -4.88
N THR A 332 6.72 10.35 -3.72
CA THR A 332 7.54 10.12 -2.52
C THR A 332 7.07 8.93 -1.68
N CYS A 333 5.94 8.31 -2.07
CA CYS A 333 5.34 7.20 -1.34
C CYS A 333 6.06 5.88 -1.61
N ARG A 334 6.43 5.62 -2.88
CA ARG A 334 6.97 4.34 -3.30
C ARG A 334 8.01 4.50 -4.39
N SER A 335 9.14 3.82 -4.21
CA SER A 335 10.19 3.69 -5.21
C SER A 335 10.41 2.22 -5.57
N VAL A 336 10.75 1.95 -6.82
CA VAL A 336 10.92 0.60 -7.34
C VAL A 336 12.15 0.51 -8.24
N THR A 337 12.77 -0.66 -8.27
CA THR A 337 13.68 -1.07 -9.34
C THR A 337 13.38 -2.51 -9.75
N TYR A 338 13.59 -2.79 -11.02
CA TYR A 338 13.54 -4.13 -11.58
C TYR A 338 14.94 -4.56 -11.97
N LEU A 339 15.27 -5.81 -11.71
CA LEU A 339 16.59 -6.38 -11.91
C LEU A 339 16.51 -7.53 -12.90
N LEU A 340 17.50 -7.61 -13.78
CA LEU A 340 17.85 -8.83 -14.47
C LEU A 340 19.01 -9.47 -13.71
N ALA A 341 18.83 -10.71 -13.26
CA ALA A 341 19.88 -11.47 -12.60
C ALA A 341 20.39 -12.53 -13.57
N GLU A 342 21.67 -12.49 -13.89
CA GLU A 342 22.37 -13.40 -14.77
C GLU A 342 23.31 -14.31 -13.94
N GLY A 343 23.49 -15.55 -14.38
CA GLY A 343 24.35 -16.51 -13.70
C GLY A 343 23.72 -17.15 -12.46
N THR A 344 24.54 -17.82 -11.67
CA THR A 344 24.13 -18.52 -10.44
C THR A 344 24.55 -17.71 -9.21
N PRO A 345 23.62 -17.36 -8.29
CA PRO A 345 23.98 -16.67 -7.06
C PRO A 345 25.10 -17.38 -6.29
N GLY A 346 26.14 -16.62 -5.91
CA GLY A 346 27.33 -17.13 -5.23
C GLY A 346 28.45 -17.59 -6.14
N GLU A 347 28.23 -17.69 -7.44
CA GLU A 347 29.26 -18.00 -8.43
C GLU A 347 29.89 -16.71 -9.01
N PRO A 348 31.15 -16.79 -9.54
CA PRO A 348 31.85 -15.61 -10.05
C PRO A 348 31.20 -14.93 -11.26
N ASP A 349 30.32 -15.61 -11.97
CA ASP A 349 29.59 -15.14 -13.13
C ASP A 349 28.23 -14.52 -12.77
N PHE A 350 27.87 -14.50 -11.49
CA PHE A 350 26.63 -13.88 -11.04
C PHE A 350 26.68 -12.36 -11.19
N GLY A 351 25.73 -11.82 -11.94
CA GLY A 351 25.57 -10.39 -12.18
C GLY A 351 24.14 -9.94 -11.98
N VAL A 352 23.98 -8.68 -11.61
CA VAL A 352 22.68 -8.02 -11.45
C VAL A 352 22.70 -6.72 -12.24
N VAL A 353 21.73 -6.56 -13.15
CA VAL A 353 21.58 -5.35 -13.94
C VAL A 353 20.22 -4.71 -13.65
N PRO A 354 20.18 -3.51 -13.06
CA PRO A 354 18.96 -2.75 -12.95
C PRO A 354 18.39 -2.35 -14.32
N ILE A 355 17.14 -2.71 -14.60
CA ILE A 355 16.48 -2.40 -15.88
C ILE A 355 16.45 -0.89 -16.18
N PRO A 356 16.31 0.02 -15.19
CA PRO A 356 16.38 1.46 -15.44
C PRO A 356 17.69 1.95 -16.06
N ARG A 357 18.77 1.16 -16.05
CA ARG A 357 20.00 1.47 -16.79
C ARG A 357 19.92 1.11 -18.27
N LEU A 358 18.99 0.23 -18.63
CA LEU A 358 18.78 -0.24 -20.01
C LEU A 358 17.75 0.61 -20.76
N ILE A 359 16.77 1.15 -20.03
CA ILE A 359 15.70 2.01 -20.54
C ILE A 359 15.65 3.32 -19.76
N GLN A 360 15.46 4.42 -20.46
CA GLN A 360 15.20 5.70 -19.80
C GLN A 360 13.73 5.75 -19.39
N VAL A 361 13.43 5.38 -18.14
CA VAL A 361 12.06 5.37 -17.60
C VAL A 361 11.35 6.71 -17.83
N GLU A 362 12.10 7.81 -17.83
CA GLU A 362 11.58 9.15 -18.03
C GLU A 362 11.00 9.37 -19.44
N ASP A 363 11.60 8.77 -20.46
CA ASP A 363 11.11 8.88 -21.85
C ASP A 363 9.73 8.25 -22.00
N TYR A 364 9.47 7.19 -21.26
CA TYR A 364 8.15 6.54 -21.22
C TYR A 364 7.13 7.35 -20.43
N LEU A 365 7.56 8.04 -19.36
CA LEU A 365 6.69 8.93 -18.59
C LEU A 365 6.22 10.11 -19.44
N ASP A 366 7.10 10.71 -20.21
CA ASP A 366 6.76 11.81 -21.11
C ASP A 366 5.88 11.35 -22.28
N TYR A 367 6.08 10.14 -22.76
CA TYR A 367 5.23 9.52 -23.77
C TYR A 367 3.79 9.38 -23.28
N VAL A 368 3.59 8.88 -22.07
CA VAL A 368 2.26 8.71 -21.46
C VAL A 368 1.59 10.06 -21.14
N SER A 369 2.36 11.07 -20.75
CA SER A 369 1.82 12.37 -20.34
C SER A 369 1.58 13.36 -21.49
N ASN A 370 2.33 13.27 -22.58
CA ASN A 370 2.38 14.33 -23.60
C ASN A 370 1.66 13.97 -24.92
N ARG A 371 1.15 12.74 -25.10
CA ARG A 371 0.40 12.39 -26.31
C ARG A 371 -1.09 12.56 -26.13
N VAL A 372 -1.64 13.46 -26.96
CA VAL A 372 -3.08 13.76 -27.09
C VAL A 372 -3.85 12.62 -27.78
N VAL A 373 -3.15 11.68 -28.40
CA VAL A 373 -3.75 10.47 -28.98
C VAL A 373 -3.17 9.27 -28.23
N PRO A 374 -3.88 8.74 -27.26
CA PRO A 374 -3.49 7.49 -26.67
C PRO A 374 -3.71 6.40 -27.72
N ASP A 375 -2.66 5.74 -28.14
CA ASP A 375 -2.83 4.35 -28.46
C ASP A 375 -3.28 3.69 -27.15
N SER A 376 -4.54 3.31 -27.09
CA SER A 376 -5.16 2.77 -25.88
C SER A 376 -4.43 1.54 -25.35
N ALA A 377 -3.84 0.74 -26.27
CA ALA A 377 -3.09 -0.45 -25.93
C ALA A 377 -1.75 -0.13 -25.23
N ILE A 378 -1.02 0.88 -25.70
CA ILE A 378 0.26 1.29 -25.09
C ILE A 378 0.02 1.93 -23.72
N ARG A 379 -0.97 2.81 -23.63
CA ARG A 379 -1.36 3.43 -22.37
C ARG A 379 -1.75 2.36 -21.35
N GLU A 380 -2.62 1.43 -21.75
CA GLU A 380 -3.06 0.33 -20.89
C GLU A 380 -1.88 -0.58 -20.48
N ALA A 381 -0.96 -0.90 -21.39
CA ALA A 381 0.22 -1.68 -21.10
C ALA A 381 1.17 -0.98 -20.10
N LEU A 382 1.38 0.33 -20.26
CA LEU A 382 2.21 1.14 -19.35
C LEU A 382 1.52 1.36 -18.00
N GLU A 383 0.22 1.61 -17.97
CA GLU A 383 -0.56 1.67 -16.75
C GLU A 383 -0.54 0.32 -16.01
N LYS A 384 -0.67 -0.79 -16.73
CA LYS A 384 -0.55 -2.15 -16.16
C LYS A 384 0.85 -2.45 -15.65
N LEU A 385 1.91 -2.04 -16.36
CA LEU A 385 3.29 -2.18 -15.89
C LEU A 385 3.51 -1.37 -14.60
N TRP A 386 3.00 -0.16 -14.52
CA TRP A 386 3.14 0.69 -13.34
C TRP A 386 2.26 0.24 -12.18
N SER A 387 1.04 -0.18 -12.46
CA SER A 387 0.18 -0.79 -11.46
C SER A 387 0.81 -2.05 -10.89
N ALA A 388 1.38 -2.90 -11.73
CA ALA A 388 2.09 -4.10 -11.29
C ALA A 388 3.35 -3.77 -10.47
N SER A 389 4.07 -2.71 -10.81
CA SER A 389 5.19 -2.25 -9.97
C SER A 389 4.73 -1.69 -8.62
N ALA A 390 3.45 -1.31 -8.50
CA ALA A 390 2.83 -1.02 -7.22
C ALA A 390 2.60 -2.28 -6.38
N PHE A 391 2.49 -3.48 -7.00
CA PHE A 391 2.12 -4.73 -6.32
C PHE A 391 3.16 -5.81 -6.55
N MET A 392 3.83 -6.08 -5.51
CA MET A 392 4.95 -6.97 -5.43
C MET A 392 4.56 -8.43 -5.61
N GLY A 393 5.34 -9.13 -6.43
CA GLY A 393 5.45 -10.57 -6.36
C GLY A 393 4.38 -11.36 -7.08
N THR A 394 3.87 -10.83 -8.15
CA THR A 394 3.10 -11.66 -9.05
C THR A 394 4.03 -12.26 -10.10
N GLU A 395 3.74 -13.47 -10.55
CA GLU A 395 4.34 -14.17 -11.69
C GLU A 395 4.60 -13.29 -12.91
N THR A 396 4.06 -12.16 -12.86
CA THR A 396 3.70 -11.28 -13.93
C THR A 396 4.75 -10.23 -14.22
N THR A 397 5.84 -10.07 -13.44
CA THR A 397 6.85 -9.08 -13.85
C THR A 397 7.46 -9.47 -15.18
N GLU A 398 7.83 -10.72 -15.36
CA GLU A 398 8.30 -11.22 -16.66
C GLU A 398 7.18 -11.25 -17.71
N GLN A 399 6.00 -11.77 -17.36
CA GLN A 399 4.85 -11.79 -18.28
C GLN A 399 4.33 -10.39 -18.61
N GLN A 400 4.39 -9.45 -17.69
CA GLN A 400 3.99 -8.06 -17.91
C GLN A 400 5.02 -7.31 -18.71
N LEU A 401 6.31 -7.51 -18.46
CA LEU A 401 7.36 -6.99 -19.32
C LEU A 401 7.25 -7.57 -20.74
N ARG A 402 6.95 -8.88 -20.88
CA ARG A 402 6.68 -9.50 -22.19
C ARG A 402 5.43 -8.92 -22.86
N ARG A 403 4.32 -8.76 -22.15
CA ARG A 403 3.09 -8.15 -22.70
C ARG A 403 3.30 -6.68 -23.05
N THR A 404 4.10 -5.97 -22.24
CA THR A 404 4.47 -4.59 -22.52
C THR A 404 5.39 -4.53 -23.74
N ALA A 405 6.35 -5.46 -23.84
CA ALA A 405 7.20 -5.63 -25.01
C ALA A 405 6.36 -5.94 -26.27
N GLU A 406 5.41 -6.88 -26.18
CA GLU A 406 4.49 -7.22 -27.27
C GLU A 406 3.58 -6.05 -27.65
N ALA A 407 3.09 -5.28 -26.67
CA ALA A 407 2.27 -4.10 -26.92
C ALA A 407 3.08 -2.93 -27.50
N LEU A 408 4.36 -2.83 -27.15
CA LEU A 408 5.28 -1.83 -27.66
C LEU A 408 5.86 -2.23 -29.03
N ASP A 409 5.92 -3.52 -29.37
CA ASP A 409 6.23 -4.01 -30.73
C ASP A 409 5.15 -3.57 -31.74
N CYS A 410 3.90 -3.47 -31.30
CA CYS A 410 2.86 -2.76 -32.07
C CYS A 410 3.14 -1.25 -32.19
N ALA A 411 4.04 -0.72 -31.36
CA ALA A 411 4.43 0.68 -31.33
C ALA A 411 5.65 1.03 -32.21
N ASP A 412 6.27 0.05 -32.87
CA ASP A 412 7.26 0.34 -33.94
C ASP A 412 6.65 1.22 -35.02
N ALA A 413 5.35 1.12 -35.25
CA ALA A 413 4.58 2.07 -36.04
C ALA A 413 4.52 3.48 -35.40
N CYS A 414 4.86 3.63 -34.13
CA CYS A 414 4.86 4.85 -33.34
C CYS A 414 6.28 5.35 -32.98
N GLY A 415 7.33 4.63 -33.38
CA GLY A 415 8.74 5.03 -33.19
C GLY A 415 9.27 4.85 -31.76
N VAL A 416 8.79 3.87 -31.03
CA VAL A 416 9.31 3.46 -29.70
C VAL A 416 10.11 2.17 -29.89
N ASN A 417 11.44 2.25 -29.80
CA ASN A 417 12.31 1.08 -29.84
C ASN A 417 12.56 0.57 -28.42
N LEU A 418 12.19 -0.68 -28.15
CA LEU A 418 12.63 -1.41 -26.97
C LEU A 418 14.09 -1.83 -27.15
N PRO A 419 14.93 -1.71 -26.13
CA PRO A 419 16.27 -2.29 -26.17
C PRO A 419 16.20 -3.80 -26.42
N GLU A 420 17.06 -4.29 -27.29
CA GLU A 420 17.18 -5.72 -27.66
C GLU A 420 17.31 -6.66 -26.44
N ALA A 421 17.84 -6.12 -25.32
CA ALA A 421 17.94 -6.81 -24.02
C ALA A 421 16.58 -7.15 -23.39
N LEU A 422 15.49 -6.44 -23.77
CA LEU A 422 14.13 -6.72 -23.26
C LEU A 422 13.40 -7.75 -24.13
N GLU A 423 13.84 -7.99 -25.36
CA GLU A 423 13.26 -9.00 -26.28
C GLU A 423 13.58 -10.43 -25.82
N ASN A 424 14.67 -10.61 -25.07
CA ASN A 424 15.18 -11.89 -24.60
C ASN A 424 15.07 -12.07 -23.08
N LEU A 425 13.94 -11.64 -22.49
CA LEU A 425 13.67 -11.87 -21.06
C LEU A 425 13.48 -13.36 -20.73
N THR A 426 14.56 -14.15 -20.94
CA THR A 426 14.62 -15.54 -20.50
C THR A 426 15.15 -15.67 -19.08
N ASP A 427 15.76 -14.61 -18.56
CA ASP A 427 16.45 -14.59 -17.29
C ASP A 427 15.51 -14.18 -16.14
N ARG A 428 15.92 -14.55 -14.93
CA ARG A 428 15.14 -14.31 -13.74
C ARG A 428 15.01 -12.81 -13.46
N THR A 429 13.78 -12.28 -13.54
CA THR A 429 13.50 -10.92 -13.09
C THR A 429 13.27 -10.88 -11.59
N PHE A 430 13.75 -9.83 -10.95
CA PHE A 430 13.59 -9.60 -9.52
C PHE A 430 13.22 -8.14 -9.27
N MET A 431 12.37 -7.89 -8.27
CA MET A 431 11.91 -6.54 -7.99
C MET A 431 12.28 -6.13 -6.56
N ILE A 432 12.77 -4.91 -6.41
CA ILE A 432 12.94 -4.28 -5.10
C ILE A 432 12.02 -3.08 -5.01
N VAL A 433 11.25 -3.01 -3.94
CA VAL A 433 10.36 -1.89 -3.64
C VAL A 433 10.70 -1.29 -2.28
N VAL A 434 10.70 0.02 -2.20
CA VAL A 434 10.73 0.76 -0.95
C VAL A 434 9.42 1.52 -0.82
N GLN A 435 8.65 1.21 0.22
CA GLN A 435 7.34 1.78 0.49
C GLN A 435 7.33 2.52 1.82
N ASP A 436 7.21 3.83 1.79
CA ASP A 436 7.10 4.67 2.99
C ASP A 436 5.62 5.04 3.24
N PHE A 437 5.02 4.39 4.21
CA PHE A 437 3.66 4.68 4.64
C PHE A 437 3.61 5.90 5.56
N GLN A 438 2.55 6.68 5.42
CA GLN A 438 2.31 7.82 6.30
C GLN A 438 1.68 7.37 7.62
N ASP A 439 2.12 7.99 8.69
CA ASP A 439 1.56 7.90 10.04
C ASP A 439 0.95 9.26 10.48
N PRO A 440 0.34 9.37 11.67
CA PRO A 440 -0.24 10.63 12.11
C PRO A 440 0.72 11.82 12.16
N TYR A 441 2.04 11.58 12.26
CA TYR A 441 3.04 12.64 12.26
C TYR A 441 3.34 13.14 10.86
N THR A 442 3.37 12.24 9.88
CA THR A 442 3.80 12.49 8.50
C THR A 442 2.66 12.65 7.50
N LEU A 443 1.41 12.45 7.90
CA LEU A 443 0.26 12.44 7.01
C LEU A 443 0.14 13.74 6.21
N ASN A 444 0.15 13.59 4.88
CA ASN A 444 -0.03 14.64 3.89
C ASN A 444 -1.26 14.30 3.02
N VAL A 445 -2.29 15.13 3.10
CA VAL A 445 -3.55 14.91 2.40
C VAL A 445 -3.37 14.85 0.87
N LYS A 446 -2.45 15.62 0.29
CA LYS A 446 -2.20 15.56 -1.17
C LYS A 446 -1.67 14.19 -1.60
N GLN A 447 -0.82 13.58 -0.79
CA GLN A 447 -0.33 12.23 -1.00
C GLN A 447 -1.46 11.21 -0.79
N LEU A 448 -2.27 11.40 0.26
CA LEU A 448 -3.39 10.53 0.57
C LEU A 448 -4.44 10.48 -0.55
N MET A 449 -4.76 11.63 -1.15
CA MET A 449 -5.71 11.71 -2.27
C MET A 449 -5.26 10.96 -3.53
N LYS A 450 -4.01 10.54 -3.58
CA LYS A 450 -3.42 9.77 -4.68
C LYS A 450 -2.95 8.38 -4.21
N CYS A 451 -3.51 7.87 -3.13
CA CYS A 451 -3.26 6.50 -2.69
C CYS A 451 -3.82 5.51 -3.72
N CYS A 452 -3.17 4.37 -3.88
CA CYS A 452 -3.62 3.26 -4.72
C CYS A 452 -3.71 1.95 -3.92
N VAL A 453 -3.60 2.05 -2.60
CA VAL A 453 -3.67 0.93 -1.66
C VAL A 453 -4.81 1.20 -0.70
N GLU A 454 -5.87 0.40 -0.79
CA GLU A 454 -7.11 0.64 -0.08
C GLU A 454 -7.45 -0.51 0.86
N GLU A 455 -7.80 -0.19 2.10
CA GLU A 455 -8.43 -1.15 3.01
C GLU A 455 -9.92 -1.25 2.66
N ILE A 456 -10.34 -2.44 2.27
CA ILE A 456 -11.74 -2.74 2.00
C ILE A 456 -12.39 -3.16 3.31
N THR A 457 -13.41 -2.43 3.73
CA THR A 457 -14.05 -2.63 5.03
C THR A 457 -15.38 -3.38 4.92
N PRO A 458 -15.81 -4.10 5.96
CA PRO A 458 -17.06 -4.86 5.92
C PRO A 458 -18.33 -4.02 5.68
N ASP A 459 -18.24 -2.70 5.91
CA ASP A 459 -19.33 -1.75 5.60
C ASP A 459 -19.33 -1.24 4.15
N GLY A 460 -18.46 -1.80 3.29
CA GLY A 460 -18.43 -1.53 1.85
C GLY A 460 -17.66 -0.27 1.45
N ARG A 461 -16.78 0.26 2.32
CA ARG A 461 -15.89 1.36 1.97
C ARG A 461 -14.51 0.83 1.56
N MET A 462 -13.85 1.57 0.68
CA MET A 462 -12.45 1.41 0.33
C MET A 462 -11.69 2.62 0.85
N ILE A 463 -10.92 2.45 1.91
CA ILE A 463 -10.29 3.54 2.65
C ILE A 463 -8.78 3.51 2.39
N PRO A 464 -8.16 4.63 1.94
CA PRO A 464 -6.71 4.71 1.78
C PRO A 464 -5.95 4.17 3.00
N PHE A 465 -5.00 3.25 2.77
CA PHE A 465 -4.27 2.54 3.83
C PHE A 465 -3.72 3.48 4.91
N CYS A 466 -3.10 4.59 4.49
CA CYS A 466 -2.56 5.56 5.44
C CYS A 466 -3.66 6.28 6.24
N ALA A 467 -4.84 6.55 5.64
CA ALA A 467 -5.97 7.12 6.38
C ALA A 467 -6.55 6.10 7.36
N TYR A 468 -6.72 4.87 6.92
CA TYR A 468 -7.24 3.78 7.76
C TYR A 468 -6.44 3.63 9.05
N ASN A 469 -5.11 3.70 8.95
CA ASN A 469 -4.19 3.52 10.07
C ASN A 469 -3.91 4.79 10.89
N SER A 470 -4.22 6.00 10.36
CA SER A 470 -3.76 7.26 10.98
C SER A 470 -4.87 8.18 11.44
N VAL A 471 -6.09 8.05 10.90
CA VAL A 471 -7.20 8.99 11.14
C VAL A 471 -8.19 8.47 12.19
N GLY A 472 -8.23 7.15 12.42
CA GLY A 472 -9.15 6.51 13.38
C GLY A 472 -10.17 5.58 12.72
N TYR A 473 -10.06 5.33 11.43
CA TYR A 473 -10.99 4.43 10.72
C TYR A 473 -10.86 2.98 11.14
N ARG A 474 -9.64 2.51 11.44
CA ARG A 474 -9.41 1.16 11.96
C ARG A 474 -10.18 0.91 13.25
N GLU A 475 -10.06 1.82 14.21
CA GLU A 475 -10.71 1.73 15.52
C GLU A 475 -12.22 1.74 15.38
N GLN A 476 -12.74 2.51 14.43
CA GLN A 476 -14.17 2.53 14.14
C GLN A 476 -14.67 1.22 13.55
N VAL A 477 -13.99 0.65 12.56
CA VAL A 477 -14.36 -0.63 11.96
C VAL A 477 -14.34 -1.71 13.02
N ARG A 478 -13.32 -1.73 13.89
CA ARG A 478 -13.25 -2.66 15.02
C ARG A 478 -14.42 -2.50 15.97
N ALA A 479 -14.71 -1.28 16.39
CA ALA A 479 -15.83 -1.00 17.27
C ALA A 479 -17.17 -1.42 16.68
N GLN A 480 -17.38 -1.17 15.38
CA GLN A 480 -18.58 -1.59 14.67
C GLN A 480 -18.71 -3.12 14.58
N GLN A 481 -17.60 -3.82 14.32
CA GLN A 481 -17.58 -5.27 14.16
C GLN A 481 -17.63 -6.01 15.50
N SER A 482 -17.00 -5.48 16.53
CA SER A 482 -16.93 -6.10 17.87
C SER A 482 -18.07 -5.73 18.80
N GLY A 483 -18.81 -4.65 18.47
CA GLY A 483 -19.87 -4.10 19.32
C GLY A 483 -19.38 -3.17 20.44
N VAL A 484 -18.09 -2.84 20.48
CA VAL A 484 -17.54 -1.81 21.38
C VAL A 484 -17.99 -0.42 20.92
N GLN A 485 -18.22 0.51 21.86
CA GLN A 485 -18.59 1.87 21.49
C GLN A 485 -17.40 2.59 20.89
N VAL A 486 -17.63 3.29 19.77
CA VAL A 486 -16.56 4.05 19.09
C VAL A 486 -15.88 5.06 20.03
N ALA A 487 -16.66 5.69 20.93
CA ALA A 487 -16.14 6.63 21.92
C ALA A 487 -15.10 6.04 22.87
N ASP A 488 -15.13 4.73 23.09
CA ASP A 488 -14.20 4.03 24.00
C ASP A 488 -12.85 3.70 23.34
N VAL A 489 -12.79 3.72 22.00
CA VAL A 489 -11.60 3.30 21.24
C VAL A 489 -11.03 4.40 20.35
N VAL A 490 -11.79 5.43 20.02
CA VAL A 490 -11.38 6.53 19.16
C VAL A 490 -11.29 7.84 19.92
N PRO A 491 -10.10 8.45 20.04
CA PRO A 491 -9.98 9.80 20.59
C PRO A 491 -10.85 10.80 19.79
N ASN A 492 -11.55 11.69 20.50
CA ASN A 492 -12.47 12.67 19.89
C ASN A 492 -13.57 12.04 19.01
N ALA A 493 -14.10 10.90 19.42
CA ALA A 493 -15.14 10.19 18.69
C ALA A 493 -16.34 11.06 18.31
N THR A 494 -16.68 12.08 19.12
CA THR A 494 -17.75 13.04 18.84
C THR A 494 -17.50 13.88 17.59
N GLU A 495 -16.25 14.14 17.21
CA GLU A 495 -15.88 14.84 15.98
C GLU A 495 -15.78 13.88 14.78
N LEU A 496 -15.34 12.64 15.01
CA LEU A 496 -15.18 11.62 13.98
C LEU A 496 -16.46 10.82 13.71
N LEU A 497 -17.35 10.69 14.70
CA LEU A 497 -18.62 9.97 14.59
C LEU A 497 -19.50 10.41 13.42
N PRO A 498 -19.67 11.71 13.10
CA PRO A 498 -20.47 12.11 11.95
C PRO A 498 -19.92 11.59 10.61
N MET A 499 -18.62 11.37 10.53
CA MET A 499 -17.94 10.90 9.31
C MET A 499 -18.16 9.42 9.05
N VAL A 500 -18.46 8.64 10.07
CA VAL A 500 -18.56 7.17 9.99
C VAL A 500 -19.97 6.65 10.17
N VAL A 501 -20.76 7.24 11.05
CA VAL A 501 -22.15 6.84 11.30
C VAL A 501 -23.05 7.11 10.10
N ASP A 502 -22.72 8.12 9.30
CA ASP A 502 -23.44 8.46 8.07
C ASP A 502 -23.05 7.65 6.84
N SER A 503 -22.19 6.63 6.97
CA SER A 503 -21.90 5.72 5.86
C SER A 503 -23.18 5.03 5.39
N PRO A 504 -23.53 5.12 4.10
CA PRO A 504 -24.72 4.46 3.57
C PRO A 504 -24.68 2.93 3.69
N TYR A 505 -23.51 2.36 3.98
CA TYR A 505 -23.26 0.94 4.10
C TYR A 505 -23.27 0.42 5.54
N GLY A 506 -23.16 1.30 6.56
CA GLY A 506 -23.08 0.91 7.97
C GLY A 506 -24.28 0.14 8.53
N SER A 507 -25.42 0.17 7.84
CA SER A 507 -26.66 -0.53 8.23
C SER A 507 -26.94 -1.84 7.48
N LYS A 508 -26.11 -2.21 6.49
CA LYS A 508 -26.37 -3.35 5.61
C LYS A 508 -25.60 -4.63 5.95
N VAL A 509 -24.65 -4.57 6.87
CA VAL A 509 -23.91 -5.77 7.29
C VAL A 509 -24.77 -6.60 8.20
N ALA A 510 -25.39 -7.62 7.66
CA ALA A 510 -26.15 -8.60 8.43
C ALA A 510 -25.18 -9.37 9.33
N GLY A 511 -25.30 -9.17 10.63
CA GLY A 511 -24.57 -9.98 11.60
C GLY A 511 -23.89 -9.24 12.75
N ALA A 512 -24.09 -7.94 12.93
CA ALA A 512 -23.68 -7.29 14.17
C ALA A 512 -24.55 -7.83 15.32
N PRO A 513 -24.00 -8.49 16.35
CA PRO A 513 -24.82 -8.95 17.48
C PRO A 513 -25.33 -7.73 18.23
N GLY A 514 -26.66 -7.53 18.14
CA GLY A 514 -27.42 -6.88 19.18
C GLY A 514 -27.23 -5.38 19.40
N MET A 515 -27.65 -4.54 18.46
CA MET A 515 -28.26 -3.28 18.88
C MET A 515 -29.71 -3.54 19.21
N SER A 516 -30.03 -3.69 20.50
CA SER A 516 -31.40 -3.70 20.99
C SER A 516 -32.06 -2.39 20.56
N GLN A 517 -33.09 -2.51 19.74
CA GLN A 517 -34.02 -1.41 19.48
C GLN A 517 -34.72 -1.05 20.81
N GLY A 518 -34.20 -0.03 21.47
CA GLY A 518 -34.82 0.61 22.60
C GLY A 518 -35.59 1.84 22.13
N GLY A 519 -36.90 1.73 22.09
CA GLY A 519 -37.79 2.85 22.37
C GLY A 519 -38.48 3.57 21.24
N ASN A 520 -39.72 3.26 21.04
CA ASN A 520 -40.87 4.09 20.70
C ASN A 520 -40.61 5.50 20.07
N GLY A 521 -40.89 5.62 18.81
CA GLY A 521 -41.08 6.89 18.12
C GLY A 521 -42.08 6.74 17.00
N THR A 522 -43.23 7.32 17.18
CA THR A 522 -44.41 7.40 16.31
C THR A 522 -44.09 7.77 14.87
N GLY A 523 -44.70 7.00 13.97
CA GLY A 523 -44.55 7.15 12.52
C GLY A 523 -45.01 8.49 11.97
N THR A 524 -44.27 8.99 11.03
CA THR A 524 -44.76 9.85 9.96
C THR A 524 -44.13 9.35 8.65
N GLN A 525 -44.98 8.96 7.71
CA GLN A 525 -44.63 8.60 6.35
C GLN A 525 -43.95 9.78 5.64
N PRO A 526 -42.87 9.58 4.86
CA PRO A 526 -42.38 10.64 3.99
C PRO A 526 -43.30 10.81 2.77
N ALA A 527 -43.58 12.06 2.48
CA ALA A 527 -44.38 12.51 1.35
C ALA A 527 -43.69 12.16 0.01
N VAL A 528 -44.49 11.72 -0.93
CA VAL A 528 -44.14 11.47 -2.33
C VAL A 528 -43.72 12.79 -2.98
N ALA A 529 -42.51 12.85 -3.56
CA ALA A 529 -42.07 13.98 -4.37
C ALA A 529 -42.74 13.95 -5.76
N PRO A 530 -43.10 15.10 -6.33
CA PRO A 530 -43.74 15.15 -7.64
C PRO A 530 -42.76 15.04 -8.78
N ASP A 531 -43.22 14.35 -9.80
CA ASP A 531 -42.66 14.15 -11.13
C ASP A 531 -42.18 15.47 -11.78
N ALA A 532 -40.94 15.56 -12.21
CA ALA A 532 -40.41 16.65 -13.01
C ALA A 532 -40.05 16.18 -14.41
N THR A 533 -41.07 16.08 -15.25
CA THR A 533 -40.89 16.11 -16.71
C THR A 533 -40.94 17.57 -17.18
N ASN A 534 -39.96 17.91 -18.04
CA ASN A 534 -39.97 19.09 -18.91
C ASN A 534 -39.15 20.31 -18.46
N VAL A 535 -37.93 20.42 -18.96
CA VAL A 535 -37.37 21.73 -19.37
C VAL A 535 -36.50 21.54 -20.62
N GLY A 536 -36.92 22.28 -21.64
CA GLY A 536 -36.37 22.26 -22.99
C GLY A 536 -35.00 22.95 -23.12
N SER A 537 -34.37 22.56 -24.19
CA SER A 537 -33.19 23.14 -24.84
C SER A 537 -33.18 24.67 -24.92
N ARG A 538 -32.05 25.30 -24.54
CA ARG A 538 -31.58 26.56 -25.16
C ARG A 538 -30.08 26.54 -25.34
N VAL A 539 -29.68 26.49 -26.59
CA VAL A 539 -28.36 26.83 -27.11
C VAL A 539 -28.19 28.36 -27.05
N VAL A 540 -27.07 28.81 -26.51
CA VAL A 540 -26.57 30.17 -26.77
C VAL A 540 -25.07 30.10 -27.07
N LYS A 541 -24.72 30.82 -28.11
CA LYS A 541 -23.49 30.99 -28.89
C LYS A 541 -22.19 31.12 -28.08
#